data_d78686538e8a7bb33d1d9e5690c3b636
#
_entry.id   d78686538e8a7bb33d1d9e5690c3b636
#
_cell.length_a   1.000
_cell.length_b   1.000
_cell.length_c   1.000
_cell.angle_alpha   90.00
_cell.angle_beta   90.00
_cell.angle_gamma   90.00
#
_symmetry.space_group_name_H-M   'P 1'
#
loop_
_entity.id
_entity.type
_entity.pdbx_description
1 polymer ?
#
loop_
_entity_poly.entity_id
_entity_poly.type
_entity_poly.pdbx_seq_one_letter_code
_entity_poly.pdbx_strand_id
1 'polypeptide(L)'
;MAKIFQTSDDIVDLADEIFSMTGLPQLGINLKVMSLTKSKDVLKVSKANATTEFLTKNSDMVTLYVYEEAFDRLNDEQKRKLMEGVLSNVSYDTEREKLNIDNSRYGEAIRMRRKYSDYGDIIETSVLVIEEIQEEEKQRKEEEKERKAAERAARKAGK
;
A
#
# COMPACT_ATOMS: atom_id res chain seq x y z
N MET A 1 10.52 12.05 2.69
CA MET A 1 9.32 11.76 3.48
C MET A 1 8.17 11.37 2.54
N ALA A 2 7.47 10.32 2.84
CA ALA A 2 6.30 9.94 2.05
C ALA A 2 5.17 10.96 2.26
N LYS A 3 4.53 11.36 1.16
CA LYS A 3 3.35 12.23 1.21
C LYS A 3 2.10 11.38 1.06
N ILE A 4 1.05 11.78 1.73
CA ILE A 4 -0.27 11.16 1.63
C ILE A 4 -1.12 11.99 0.69
N PHE A 5 -1.86 11.32 -0.19
CA PHE A 5 -2.78 11.97 -1.11
C PHE A 5 -4.04 11.11 -1.34
N GLN A 6 -5.00 11.68 -2.02
CA GLN A 6 -6.24 10.98 -2.32
C GLN A 6 -6.00 9.85 -3.32
N THR A 7 -6.51 8.68 -3.00
CA THR A 7 -6.41 7.50 -3.86
C THR A 7 -7.33 7.62 -5.07
N SER A 8 -6.93 7.07 -6.21
CA SER A 8 -7.77 6.98 -7.40
C SER A 8 -9.03 6.16 -7.14
N ASP A 9 -10.13 6.51 -7.80
CA ASP A 9 -11.44 5.92 -7.56
C ASP A 9 -11.46 4.42 -7.86
N ASP A 10 -10.76 3.97 -8.89
CA ASP A 10 -10.68 2.55 -9.25
C ASP A 10 -10.08 1.69 -8.13
N ILE A 11 -9.08 2.19 -7.45
CA ILE A 11 -8.44 1.50 -6.33
C ILE A 11 -9.36 1.51 -5.10
N VAL A 12 -10.03 2.63 -4.84
CA VAL A 12 -11.02 2.74 -3.76
C VAL A 12 -12.16 1.75 -3.98
N ASP A 13 -12.70 1.68 -5.18
CA ASP A 13 -13.80 0.77 -5.54
C ASP A 13 -13.39 -0.69 -5.36
N LEU A 14 -12.20 -1.06 -5.81
CA LEU A 14 -11.67 -2.41 -5.61
C LEU A 14 -11.49 -2.75 -4.12
N ALA A 15 -10.94 -1.82 -3.36
CA ALA A 15 -10.75 -2.00 -1.92
C ALA A 15 -12.08 -2.15 -1.19
N ASP A 16 -13.06 -1.32 -1.50
CA ASP A 16 -14.40 -1.37 -0.90
C ASP A 16 -15.14 -2.66 -1.27
N GLU A 17 -15.04 -3.11 -2.52
CA GLU A 17 -15.60 -4.39 -2.95
C GLU A 17 -15.02 -5.55 -2.14
N ILE A 18 -13.71 -5.64 -2.04
CA ILE A 18 -13.04 -6.74 -1.33
C ILE A 18 -13.30 -6.64 0.18
N PHE A 19 -13.24 -5.44 0.74
CA PHE A 19 -13.53 -5.22 2.17
C PHE A 19 -14.96 -5.61 2.55
N SER A 20 -15.93 -5.36 1.68
CA SER A 20 -17.32 -5.78 1.89
C SER A 20 -17.49 -7.29 2.02
N MET A 21 -16.63 -8.07 1.36
CA MET A 21 -16.66 -9.53 1.43
C MET A 21 -16.07 -10.09 2.74
N THR A 22 -15.36 -9.28 3.51
CA THR A 22 -14.76 -9.72 4.78
C THR A 22 -15.76 -9.86 5.92
N GLY A 23 -16.95 -9.29 5.80
CA GLY A 23 -17.94 -9.22 6.88
C GLY A 23 -17.64 -8.16 7.92
N LEU A 24 -16.52 -7.45 7.84
CA LEU A 24 -16.14 -6.40 8.80
C LEU A 24 -17.07 -5.18 8.79
N PRO A 25 -17.59 -4.72 7.63
CA PRO A 25 -18.55 -3.61 7.60
C PRO A 25 -19.82 -3.88 8.42
N GLN A 26 -20.29 -5.12 8.47
CA GLN A 26 -21.46 -5.52 9.26
C GLN A 26 -21.21 -5.42 10.78
N LEU A 27 -19.94 -5.42 11.19
CA LEU A 27 -19.51 -5.20 12.58
C LEU A 27 -19.25 -3.72 12.91
N GLY A 28 -19.56 -2.81 11.98
CA GLY A 28 -19.36 -1.37 12.17
C GLY A 28 -17.94 -0.89 11.89
N ILE A 29 -17.10 -1.73 11.26
CA ILE A 29 -15.72 -1.37 10.93
C ILE A 29 -15.69 -0.68 9.55
N ASN A 30 -15.04 0.47 9.48
CA ASN A 30 -14.92 1.28 8.28
C ASN A 30 -13.51 1.19 7.69
N LEU A 31 -13.43 1.25 6.37
CA LEU A 31 -12.19 1.32 5.62
C LEU A 31 -11.94 2.72 5.09
N LYS A 32 -10.74 3.24 5.34
CA LYS A 32 -10.22 4.43 4.69
C LYS A 32 -9.06 4.06 3.78
N VAL A 33 -9.11 4.47 2.53
CA VAL A 33 -8.03 4.23 1.55
C VAL A 33 -7.26 5.51 1.32
N MET A 34 -5.94 5.44 1.43
CA MET A 34 -5.04 6.58 1.25
C MET A 34 -3.83 6.14 0.43
N SER A 35 -3.40 7.01 -0.47
CA SER A 35 -2.22 6.74 -1.29
C SER A 35 -0.96 7.38 -0.73
N LEU A 36 0.16 6.71 -0.94
CA LEU A 36 1.49 7.17 -0.57
C LEU A 36 2.34 7.41 -1.82
N THR A 37 3.15 8.46 -1.79
CA THR A 37 4.14 8.72 -2.85
C THR A 37 5.34 7.80 -2.79
N LYS A 38 5.55 7.13 -1.66
CA LYS A 38 6.68 6.23 -1.42
C LYS A 38 6.36 5.27 -0.29
N SER A 39 6.68 4.00 -0.46
CA SER A 39 6.51 2.97 0.57
C SER A 39 7.46 1.80 0.34
N LYS A 40 7.69 1.03 1.38
CA LYS A 40 8.39 -0.28 1.30
C LYS A 40 7.47 -1.41 0.89
N ASP A 41 6.17 -1.22 1.02
CA ASP A 41 5.15 -2.18 0.67
C ASP A 41 4.19 -1.57 -0.35
N VAL A 42 3.70 -2.38 -1.27
CA VAL A 42 2.69 -1.95 -2.26
C VAL A 42 1.38 -1.60 -1.55
N LEU A 43 0.98 -2.43 -0.62
CA LEU A 43 -0.21 -2.27 0.21
C LEU A 43 0.13 -2.51 1.68
N LYS A 44 -0.47 -1.74 2.57
CA LYS A 44 -0.34 -1.88 4.02
C LYS A 44 -1.62 -1.47 4.72
N VAL A 45 -2.03 -2.23 5.71
CA VAL A 45 -3.16 -1.86 6.59
C VAL A 45 -2.66 -1.43 7.97
N SER A 46 -3.34 -0.47 8.57
CA SER A 46 -3.13 -0.08 9.95
C SER A 46 -4.44 0.29 10.63
N LYS A 47 -4.43 0.26 11.97
CA LYS A 47 -5.51 0.86 12.75
C LYS A 47 -5.48 2.38 12.60
N ALA A 48 -6.62 3.02 12.82
CA ALA A 48 -6.66 4.46 13.04
C ALA A 48 -5.74 4.84 14.20
N ASN A 49 -4.97 5.91 14.02
CA ASN A 49 -4.22 6.48 15.13
C ASN A 49 -5.12 7.33 16.02
N ALA A 50 -4.63 7.70 17.20
CA ALA A 50 -5.38 8.49 18.17
C ALA A 50 -5.93 9.81 17.58
N THR A 51 -5.20 10.46 16.69
CA THR A 51 -5.64 11.66 15.99
C THR A 51 -6.80 11.39 15.05
N THR A 52 -6.73 10.31 14.26
CA THR A 52 -7.81 9.90 13.36
C THR A 52 -9.05 9.49 14.14
N GLU A 53 -8.90 8.72 15.21
CA GLU A 53 -10.00 8.35 16.12
C GLU A 53 -10.69 9.59 16.70
N PHE A 54 -9.91 10.55 17.17
CA PHE A 54 -10.44 11.80 17.71
C PHE A 54 -11.21 12.63 16.67
N LEU A 55 -10.67 12.77 15.46
CA LEU A 55 -11.27 13.58 14.39
C LEU A 55 -12.52 12.91 13.80
N THR A 56 -12.52 11.61 13.64
CA THR A 56 -13.61 10.85 13.04
C THR A 56 -14.63 10.35 14.05
N LYS A 57 -14.29 10.39 15.33
CA LYS A 57 -15.05 9.78 16.44
C LYS A 57 -15.35 8.29 16.22
N ASN A 58 -14.45 7.63 15.50
CA ASN A 58 -14.58 6.21 15.13
C ASN A 58 -13.27 5.48 15.45
N SER A 59 -13.33 4.62 16.47
CA SER A 59 -12.22 3.75 16.89
C SER A 59 -12.08 2.50 16.01
N ASP A 60 -13.13 2.16 15.25
CA ASP A 60 -13.21 0.94 14.45
C ASP A 60 -12.96 1.26 12.97
N MET A 61 -11.92 2.03 12.72
CA MET A 61 -11.47 2.39 11.37
C MET A 61 -10.15 1.69 11.04
N VAL A 62 -10.10 1.12 9.85
CA VAL A 62 -8.89 0.57 9.23
C VAL A 62 -8.45 1.49 8.12
N THR A 63 -7.18 1.81 8.08
CA THR A 63 -6.59 2.56 6.96
C THR A 63 -5.78 1.62 6.09
N LEU A 64 -6.12 1.58 4.80
CA LEU A 64 -5.35 0.93 3.76
C LEU A 64 -4.47 1.98 3.08
N TYR A 65 -3.17 1.81 3.17
CA TYR A 65 -2.20 2.62 2.44
C TYR A 65 -1.81 1.92 1.15
N VAL A 66 -1.89 2.67 0.05
CA VAL A 66 -1.57 2.19 -1.29
C VAL A 66 -0.40 2.98 -1.86
N TYR A 67 0.64 2.28 -2.28
CA TYR A 67 1.68 2.87 -3.11
C TYR A 67 1.25 2.74 -4.58
N GLU A 68 0.51 3.74 -5.08
CA GLU A 68 -0.17 3.66 -6.39
C GLU A 68 0.79 3.35 -7.54
N GLU A 69 1.95 4.01 -7.60
CA GLU A 69 2.93 3.77 -8.67
C GLU A 69 3.34 2.29 -8.76
N ALA A 70 3.55 1.64 -7.61
CA ALA A 70 3.88 0.22 -7.56
C ALA A 70 2.65 -0.65 -7.84
N PHE A 71 1.50 -0.28 -7.30
CA PHE A 71 0.25 -1.00 -7.49
C PHE A 71 -0.19 -1.03 -8.95
N ASP A 72 -0.04 0.10 -9.66
CA ASP A 72 -0.39 0.20 -11.09
C ASP A 72 0.48 -0.65 -12.01
N ARG A 73 1.67 -1.04 -11.57
CA ARG A 73 2.55 -1.95 -12.31
C ARG A 73 2.13 -3.43 -12.22
N LEU A 74 1.22 -3.77 -11.32
CA LEU A 74 0.64 -5.10 -11.21
C LEU A 74 -0.50 -5.28 -12.22
N ASN A 75 -0.73 -6.51 -12.70
CA ASN A 75 -1.92 -6.79 -13.49
C ASN A 75 -3.18 -6.88 -12.59
N ASP A 76 -4.36 -6.90 -13.20
CA ASP A 76 -5.63 -6.85 -12.46
C ASP A 76 -5.82 -8.03 -11.51
N GLU A 77 -5.39 -9.22 -11.90
CA GLU A 77 -5.45 -10.42 -11.06
C GLU A 77 -4.52 -10.30 -9.84
N GLN A 78 -3.29 -9.83 -10.05
CA GLN A 78 -2.32 -9.60 -8.98
C GLN A 78 -2.80 -8.52 -8.02
N LYS A 79 -3.33 -7.41 -8.54
CA LYS A 79 -3.92 -6.32 -7.74
C LYS A 79 -5.02 -6.85 -6.82
N ARG A 80 -5.94 -7.63 -7.37
CA ARG A 80 -7.07 -8.19 -6.62
C ARG A 80 -6.61 -9.16 -5.54
N LYS A 81 -5.76 -10.11 -5.88
CA LYS A 81 -5.25 -11.11 -4.94
C LYS A 81 -4.40 -10.48 -3.83
N LEU A 82 -3.55 -9.51 -4.16
CA LEU A 82 -2.74 -8.79 -3.17
C LEU A 82 -3.61 -7.97 -2.22
N MET A 83 -4.61 -7.26 -2.75
CA MET A 83 -5.57 -6.51 -1.95
C MET A 83 -6.33 -7.41 -0.98
N GLU A 84 -6.81 -8.54 -1.47
CA GLU A 84 -7.49 -9.54 -0.65
C GLU A 84 -6.59 -10.10 0.46
N GLY A 85 -5.32 -10.37 0.15
CA GLY A 85 -4.35 -10.84 1.13
C GLY A 85 -4.07 -9.83 2.22
N VAL A 86 -3.83 -8.58 1.87
CA VAL A 86 -3.55 -7.51 2.83
C VAL A 86 -4.79 -7.21 3.69
N LEU A 87 -5.97 -7.17 3.13
CA LEU A 87 -7.21 -6.97 3.90
C LEU A 87 -7.58 -8.18 4.76
N SER A 88 -7.08 -9.37 4.43
CA SER A 88 -7.23 -10.56 5.30
C SER A 88 -6.47 -10.47 6.63
N ASN A 89 -5.53 -9.54 6.74
CA ASN A 89 -4.78 -9.27 7.96
C ASN A 89 -5.63 -8.60 9.04
N VAL A 90 -6.79 -8.08 8.68
CA VAL A 90 -7.71 -7.42 9.59
C VAL A 90 -8.71 -8.43 10.15
N SER A 91 -8.83 -8.48 11.46
CA SER A 91 -9.81 -9.32 12.17
C SER A 91 -10.44 -8.56 13.32
N TYR A 92 -11.63 -9.00 13.73
CA TYR A 92 -12.34 -8.43 14.85
C TYR A 92 -12.68 -9.52 15.88
N ASP A 93 -12.19 -9.31 17.10
CA ASP A 93 -12.52 -10.17 18.24
C ASP A 93 -13.81 -9.67 18.88
N THR A 94 -14.91 -10.40 18.65
CA THR A 94 -16.24 -10.04 19.15
C THR A 94 -16.39 -10.19 20.67
N GLU A 95 -15.61 -11.07 21.30
CA GLU A 95 -15.63 -11.25 22.74
C GLU A 95 -14.97 -10.08 23.48
N ARG A 96 -13.87 -9.59 22.92
CA ARG A 96 -13.09 -8.47 23.47
C ARG A 96 -13.47 -7.13 22.87
N GLU A 97 -14.37 -7.12 21.89
CA GLU A 97 -14.74 -5.95 21.10
C GLU A 97 -13.52 -5.19 20.56
N LYS A 98 -12.56 -5.93 20.01
CA LYS A 98 -11.25 -5.40 19.63
C LYS A 98 -10.90 -5.70 18.18
N LEU A 99 -10.52 -4.64 17.46
CA LEU A 99 -9.93 -4.73 16.13
C LEU A 99 -8.47 -5.18 16.23
N ASN A 100 -8.10 -6.22 15.51
CA ASN A 100 -6.74 -6.72 15.42
C ASN A 100 -6.23 -6.66 13.98
N ILE A 101 -4.96 -6.30 13.83
CA ILE A 101 -4.27 -6.31 12.54
C ILE A 101 -2.99 -7.15 12.69
N ASP A 102 -2.91 -8.21 11.91
CA ASP A 102 -1.72 -9.05 11.80
C ASP A 102 -0.97 -8.71 10.52
N ASN A 103 0.07 -7.90 10.62
CA ASN A 103 0.95 -7.54 9.50
C ASN A 103 2.06 -8.56 9.25
N SER A 104 1.96 -9.77 9.79
CA SER A 104 2.89 -10.85 9.51
C SER A 104 2.73 -11.32 8.06
N ARG A 105 3.75 -11.08 7.23
CA ARG A 105 3.79 -11.59 5.84
C ARG A 105 3.70 -13.12 5.80
N TYR A 106 4.23 -13.78 6.80
CA TYR A 106 4.16 -15.23 6.91
C TYR A 106 2.73 -15.72 7.14
N GLY A 107 2.01 -15.12 8.08
CA GLY A 107 0.60 -15.42 8.34
C GLY A 107 -0.29 -15.14 7.13
N GLU A 108 -0.11 -14.00 6.47
CA GLU A 108 -0.79 -13.66 5.22
C GLU A 108 -0.53 -14.69 4.12
N ALA A 109 0.73 -15.06 3.90
CA ALA A 109 1.10 -16.04 2.90
C ALA A 109 0.47 -17.41 3.15
N ILE A 110 0.42 -17.85 4.39
CA ILE A 110 -0.22 -19.13 4.75
C ILE A 110 -1.72 -19.09 4.46
N ARG A 111 -2.42 -18.04 4.88
CA ARG A 111 -3.85 -17.91 4.65
C ARG A 111 -4.18 -17.87 3.15
N MET A 112 -3.43 -17.07 2.40
CA MET A 112 -3.71 -16.84 0.99
C MET A 112 -3.28 -17.98 0.08
N ARG A 113 -2.23 -18.73 0.41
CA ARG A 113 -1.83 -19.92 -0.35
C ARG A 113 -2.89 -21.03 -0.36
N ARG A 114 -3.72 -21.09 0.66
CA ARG A 114 -4.85 -22.03 0.70
C ARG A 114 -5.90 -21.70 -0.36
N LYS A 115 -6.06 -20.41 -0.68
CA LYS A 115 -7.00 -19.91 -1.68
C LYS A 115 -6.36 -19.75 -3.07
N TYR A 116 -5.14 -19.21 -3.11
CA TYR A 116 -4.38 -18.94 -4.32
C TYR A 116 -2.98 -19.55 -4.23
N SER A 117 -2.75 -20.60 -4.99
CA SER A 117 -1.46 -21.31 -5.00
C SER A 117 -0.28 -20.46 -5.47
N ASP A 118 -0.56 -19.43 -6.29
CA ASP A 118 0.41 -18.48 -6.84
C ASP A 118 0.65 -17.24 -5.97
N TYR A 119 0.06 -17.19 -4.78
CA TYR A 119 0.16 -15.99 -3.92
C TYR A 119 1.60 -15.64 -3.52
N GLY A 120 2.45 -16.65 -3.33
CA GLY A 120 3.88 -16.44 -3.08
C GLY A 120 4.57 -15.68 -4.21
N ASP A 121 4.24 -16.01 -5.46
CA ASP A 121 4.78 -15.33 -6.65
C ASP A 121 4.27 -13.89 -6.75
N ILE A 122 3.05 -13.64 -6.33
CA ILE A 122 2.48 -12.28 -6.29
C ILE A 122 3.19 -11.41 -5.27
N ILE A 123 3.48 -11.93 -4.07
CA ILE A 123 4.28 -11.22 -3.06
C ILE A 123 5.67 -10.89 -3.62
N GLU A 124 6.32 -11.85 -4.24
CA GLU A 124 7.65 -11.68 -4.82
C GLU A 124 7.64 -10.62 -5.93
N THR A 125 6.65 -10.67 -6.82
CA THR A 125 6.45 -9.65 -7.86
C THR A 125 6.25 -8.26 -7.25
N SER A 126 5.49 -8.13 -6.18
CA SER A 126 5.27 -6.84 -5.50
C SER A 126 6.56 -6.26 -4.92
N VAL A 127 7.45 -7.10 -4.40
CA VAL A 127 8.77 -6.66 -3.92
C VAL A 127 9.64 -6.20 -5.07
N LEU A 128 9.71 -6.97 -6.16
CA LEU A 128 10.50 -6.63 -7.35
C LEU A 128 10.05 -5.32 -7.99
N VAL A 129 8.77 -5.06 -8.07
CA VAL A 129 8.22 -3.79 -8.58
C VAL A 129 8.72 -2.59 -7.76
N ILE A 130 8.73 -2.70 -6.44
CA ILE A 130 9.24 -1.64 -5.57
C ILE A 130 10.74 -1.43 -5.78
N GLU A 131 11.52 -2.49 -5.89
CA GLU A 131 12.96 -2.43 -6.15
C GLU A 131 13.25 -1.76 -7.49
N GLU A 132 12.50 -2.08 -8.55
CA GLU A 132 12.59 -1.44 -9.86
C GLU A 132 12.33 0.07 -9.78
N ILE A 133 11.27 0.48 -9.09
CA ILE A 133 10.94 1.90 -8.91
C ILE A 133 12.07 2.63 -8.17
N GLN A 134 12.61 2.02 -7.11
CA GLN A 134 13.71 2.61 -6.35
C GLN A 134 14.97 2.77 -7.19
N GLU A 135 15.30 1.80 -8.03
CA GLU A 135 16.45 1.87 -8.93
C GLU A 135 16.25 2.94 -10.01
N GLU A 136 15.07 3.01 -10.62
CA GLU A 136 14.72 4.08 -11.58
C GLU A 136 14.83 5.48 -10.96
N GLU A 137 14.35 5.64 -9.72
CA GLU A 137 14.49 6.92 -9.00
C GLU A 137 15.95 7.29 -8.74
N LYS A 138 16.77 6.30 -8.41
CA LYS A 138 18.20 6.51 -8.17
C LYS A 138 18.92 6.94 -9.44
N GLN A 139 18.70 6.24 -10.54
CA GLN A 139 19.26 6.59 -11.85
C GLN A 139 18.85 8.00 -12.27
N ARG A 140 17.58 8.35 -12.16
CA ARG A 140 17.07 9.69 -12.48
C ARG A 140 17.72 10.79 -11.64
N LYS A 141 17.99 10.53 -10.36
CA LYS A 141 18.70 11.48 -9.49
C LYS A 141 20.16 11.64 -9.85
N GLU A 142 20.82 10.57 -10.30
CA GLU A 142 22.21 10.61 -10.78
C GLU A 142 22.30 11.39 -12.08
N GLU A 143 21.46 11.12 -13.06
CA GLU A 143 21.37 11.86 -14.33
C GLU A 143 21.10 13.37 -14.09
N GLU A 144 20.19 13.69 -13.17
CA GLU A 144 19.90 15.07 -12.81
C GLU A 144 21.11 15.78 -12.20
N LYS A 145 21.88 15.08 -11.35
CA LYS A 145 23.12 15.62 -10.78
C LYS A 145 24.17 15.88 -11.85
N GLU A 146 24.36 14.91 -12.77
CA GLU A 146 25.30 15.04 -13.89
C GLU A 146 24.92 16.19 -14.80
N ARG A 147 23.63 16.32 -15.14
CA ARG A 147 23.14 17.45 -15.94
C ARG A 147 23.41 18.79 -15.26
N LYS A 148 23.11 18.91 -13.97
CA LYS A 148 23.36 20.13 -13.19
C LYS A 148 24.86 20.44 -13.09
N ALA A 149 25.70 19.42 -12.98
CA ALA A 149 27.15 19.58 -12.97
C ALA A 149 27.69 20.07 -14.34
N ALA A 150 27.19 19.49 -15.43
CA ALA A 150 27.52 19.90 -16.79
C ALA A 150 27.07 21.34 -17.08
N GLU A 151 25.87 21.74 -16.67
CA GLU A 151 25.39 23.11 -16.79
C GLU A 151 26.26 24.12 -16.03
N ARG A 152 26.68 23.76 -14.80
CA ARG A 152 27.58 24.60 -13.99
C ARG A 152 28.97 24.73 -14.65
N ALA A 153 29.50 23.65 -15.19
CA ALA A 153 30.77 23.66 -15.92
C ALA A 153 30.68 24.53 -17.18
N ALA A 154 29.61 24.40 -17.95
CA ALA A 154 29.37 25.23 -19.14
C ALA A 154 29.27 26.71 -18.81
N ARG A 155 28.59 27.08 -17.71
CA ARG A 155 28.49 28.48 -17.24
C ARG A 155 29.84 29.06 -16.81
N LYS A 156 30.74 28.23 -16.23
CA LYS A 156 32.09 28.66 -15.84
C LYS A 156 32.99 28.80 -17.06
N ALA A 157 32.85 27.95 -18.08
CA ALA A 157 33.61 28.02 -19.29
C ALA A 157 33.20 29.19 -20.23
N GLY A 158 31.98 29.68 -20.12
CA GLY A 158 31.45 30.84 -20.87
C GLY A 158 31.78 32.22 -20.29
N LYS A 159 32.53 32.27 -19.22
CA LYS A 159 33.08 33.51 -18.64
C LYS A 159 34.59 33.61 -18.91
#